data_9fcd68abcac7803a75e97123a155708d
#
_entry.id   9fcd68abcac7803a75e97123a155708d
#
_cell.length_a   1.000
_cell.length_b   1.000
_cell.length_c   1.000
_cell.angle_alpha   90.00
_cell.angle_beta   90.00
_cell.angle_gamma   90.00
#
_symmetry.space_group_name_H-M   'P 1'
#
loop_
_entity.id
_entity.type
_entity.pdbx_description
1 polymer ?
#
loop_
_entity_poly.entity_id
_entity_poly.type
_entity_poly.pdbx_seq_one_letter_code
_entity_poly.pdbx_strand_id
1 'polypeptide(L)'
;MIIIHTVYCVLGRTGSGKSTVTKEAAKQLNMSVLRSYSTRQYLRQCETKENSDHILISPDEVEQYRNDMIAYTDRVGYCNFATKQQLLDNDFYIINPTGYYELKLKTKDVDIELVTIMVNVPFSELRKRAKKRGDYDSWQANYIKESEEFSNFEKSNLIDYFVLNDRSLEESVAKMIRVINKDRAKRGITDEK
;
A
#
# COMPACT_ATOMS: atom_id res chain seq x y z
N MET A 1 -10.12 -26.49 -8.97
CA MET A 1 -8.94 -25.70 -8.57
C MET A 1 -9.45 -24.64 -7.59
N ILE A 2 -8.98 -24.63 -6.36
CA ILE A 2 -9.40 -23.59 -5.39
C ILE A 2 -8.71 -22.30 -5.84
N ILE A 3 -9.48 -21.30 -6.25
CA ILE A 3 -8.95 -19.98 -6.55
C ILE A 3 -8.70 -19.29 -5.19
N ILE A 4 -7.45 -19.20 -4.80
CA ILE A 4 -7.04 -18.47 -3.60
C ILE A 4 -7.08 -16.98 -3.92
N HIS A 5 -7.78 -16.19 -3.10
CA HIS A 5 -7.82 -14.74 -3.26
C HIS A 5 -6.40 -14.15 -3.14
N THR A 6 -5.99 -13.33 -4.12
CA THR A 6 -4.67 -12.71 -4.16
C THR A 6 -4.78 -11.23 -3.81
N VAL A 7 -4.01 -10.78 -2.82
CA VAL A 7 -3.92 -9.36 -2.45
C VAL A 7 -2.54 -8.81 -2.79
N TYR A 8 -2.50 -7.79 -3.63
CA TYR A 8 -1.28 -7.08 -4.00
C TYR A 8 -0.93 -6.01 -2.96
N CYS A 9 0.04 -6.31 -2.11
CA CYS A 9 0.56 -5.40 -1.10
C CYS A 9 1.56 -4.42 -1.74
N VAL A 10 1.16 -3.16 -1.89
CA VAL A 10 1.98 -2.14 -2.55
C VAL A 10 2.73 -1.32 -1.51
N LEU A 11 4.05 -1.44 -1.54
CA LEU A 11 4.97 -0.71 -0.67
C LEU A 11 5.75 0.35 -1.46
N GLY A 12 6.33 1.29 -0.75
CA GLY A 12 7.18 2.33 -1.33
C GLY A 12 7.36 3.50 -0.38
N ARG A 13 8.51 4.13 -0.43
CA ARG A 13 8.87 5.27 0.45
C ARG A 13 7.93 6.45 0.27
N THR A 14 7.92 7.35 1.25
CA THR A 14 7.13 8.59 1.16
C THR A 14 7.50 9.37 -0.11
N GLY A 15 6.47 9.82 -0.84
CA GLY A 15 6.67 10.52 -2.12
C GLY A 15 6.94 9.63 -3.34
N SER A 16 6.97 8.30 -3.20
CA SER A 16 7.18 7.38 -4.33
C SER A 16 6.03 7.36 -5.36
N GLY A 17 4.88 7.93 -5.03
CA GLY A 17 3.70 7.92 -5.90
C GLY A 17 2.95 6.59 -5.90
N LYS A 18 3.25 5.69 -4.95
CA LYS A 18 2.60 4.38 -4.83
C LYS A 18 1.07 4.45 -4.89
N SER A 19 0.44 5.35 -4.11
CA SER A 19 -1.03 5.47 -4.08
C SER A 19 -1.60 5.90 -5.44
N THR A 20 -0.96 6.86 -6.11
CA THR A 20 -1.40 7.34 -7.42
C THR A 20 -1.29 6.25 -8.48
N VAL A 21 -0.14 5.57 -8.55
CA VAL A 21 0.10 4.49 -9.52
C VAL A 21 -0.84 3.31 -9.25
N THR A 22 -1.03 2.93 -7.97
CA THR A 22 -1.90 1.80 -7.59
C THR A 22 -3.36 2.09 -7.94
N LYS A 23 -3.88 3.26 -7.56
CA LYS A 23 -5.30 3.62 -7.83
C LYS A 23 -5.59 3.68 -9.33
N GLU A 24 -4.67 4.23 -10.11
CA GLU A 24 -4.86 4.30 -11.56
C GLU A 24 -4.74 2.92 -12.22
N ALA A 25 -3.81 2.08 -11.80
CA ALA A 25 -3.70 0.70 -12.27
C ALA A 25 -4.94 -0.14 -11.89
N ALA A 26 -5.40 -0.01 -10.64
CA ALA A 26 -6.61 -0.68 -10.15
C ALA A 26 -7.84 -0.31 -10.98
N LYS A 27 -8.03 0.99 -11.28
CA LYS A 27 -9.10 1.48 -12.12
C LYS A 27 -9.07 0.84 -13.52
N GLN A 28 -7.90 0.76 -14.15
CA GLN A 28 -7.76 0.17 -15.49
C GLN A 28 -7.94 -1.35 -15.51
N LEU A 29 -7.64 -2.02 -14.39
CA LEU A 29 -7.82 -3.46 -14.21
C LEU A 29 -9.21 -3.85 -13.67
N ASN A 30 -10.07 -2.87 -13.36
CA ASN A 30 -11.34 -3.08 -12.66
C ASN A 30 -11.15 -3.83 -11.32
N MET A 31 -10.10 -3.45 -10.58
CA MET A 31 -9.73 -4.03 -9.29
C MET A 31 -9.94 -3.01 -8.15
N SER A 32 -10.18 -3.51 -6.95
CA SER A 32 -10.45 -2.70 -5.76
C SER A 32 -9.17 -2.36 -4.97
N VAL A 33 -9.18 -1.22 -4.27
CA VAL A 33 -8.08 -0.79 -3.40
C VAL A 33 -8.59 -0.63 -1.97
N LEU A 34 -8.01 -1.39 -1.04
CA LEU A 34 -8.34 -1.34 0.37
C LEU A 34 -8.04 0.04 0.95
N ARG A 35 -9.02 0.62 1.64
CA ARG A 35 -8.86 1.81 2.45
C ARG A 35 -8.81 1.41 3.92
N SER A 36 -7.63 1.46 4.53
CA SER A 36 -7.46 1.10 5.94
C SER A 36 -8.10 2.14 6.88
N TYR A 37 -8.41 1.75 8.09
CA TYR A 37 -8.87 2.66 9.13
C TYR A 37 -7.71 3.49 9.69
N SER A 38 -8.01 4.73 10.09
CA SER A 38 -7.05 5.62 10.78
C SER A 38 -7.76 6.45 11.83
N THR A 39 -7.18 6.51 13.03
CA THR A 39 -7.67 7.42 14.09
C THR A 39 -7.09 8.82 14.01
N ARG A 40 -6.42 9.14 12.91
CA ARG A 40 -5.88 10.47 12.63
C ARG A 40 -7.01 11.50 12.54
N GLN A 41 -6.90 12.59 13.30
CA GLN A 41 -7.94 13.61 13.41
C GLN A 41 -7.84 14.74 12.36
N TYR A 42 -6.99 14.59 11.33
CA TYR A 42 -6.79 15.61 10.30
C TYR A 42 -6.60 14.96 8.91
N LEU A 43 -6.98 15.68 7.89
CA LEU A 43 -6.65 15.37 6.50
C LEU A 43 -5.29 15.98 6.15
N ARG A 44 -4.52 15.29 5.33
CA ARG A 44 -3.25 15.81 4.78
C ARG A 44 -3.54 16.86 3.71
N GLN A 45 -2.52 17.63 3.33
CA GLN A 45 -2.63 18.57 2.21
C GLN A 45 -3.09 17.83 0.93
N CYS A 46 -4.08 18.39 0.25
CA CYS A 46 -4.71 17.83 -0.96
C CYS A 46 -5.45 16.48 -0.74
N GLU A 47 -5.66 16.06 0.52
CA GLU A 47 -6.46 14.88 0.86
C GLU A 47 -7.91 15.29 1.16
N THR A 48 -8.87 14.52 0.66
CA THR A 48 -10.29 14.62 1.01
C THR A 48 -10.76 13.29 1.58
N LYS A 49 -11.97 13.24 2.15
CA LYS A 49 -12.53 11.97 2.64
C LYS A 49 -12.69 10.94 1.53
N GLU A 50 -12.93 11.39 0.30
CA GLU A 50 -13.18 10.54 -0.87
C GLU A 50 -11.88 9.99 -1.47
N ASN A 51 -10.82 10.83 -1.54
CA ASN A 51 -9.54 10.44 -2.18
C ASN A 51 -8.52 9.86 -1.19
N SER A 52 -8.80 9.87 0.13
CA SER A 52 -7.91 9.34 1.15
C SER A 52 -7.66 7.83 0.98
N ASP A 53 -6.44 7.40 1.29
CA ASP A 53 -6.08 6.00 1.42
C ASP A 53 -6.63 5.39 2.73
N HIS A 54 -7.26 6.23 3.58
CA HIS A 54 -7.79 5.85 4.88
C HIS A 54 -9.25 6.24 5.06
N ILE A 55 -9.97 5.44 5.84
CA ILE A 55 -11.25 5.77 6.44
C ILE A 55 -10.94 6.34 7.84
N LEU A 56 -11.25 7.61 8.05
CA LEU A 56 -11.02 8.25 9.34
C LEU A 56 -12.12 7.87 10.32
N ILE A 57 -11.72 7.37 11.49
CA ILE A 57 -12.61 6.96 12.58
C ILE A 57 -12.20 7.63 13.89
N SER A 58 -13.12 7.70 14.84
CA SER A 58 -12.80 8.14 16.21
C SER A 58 -11.93 7.09 16.93
N PRO A 59 -11.01 7.48 17.85
CA PRO A 59 -10.29 6.54 18.69
C PRO A 59 -11.22 5.59 19.47
N ASP A 60 -12.41 6.02 19.87
CA ASP A 60 -13.38 5.22 20.59
C ASP A 60 -13.99 4.10 19.74
N GLU A 61 -13.96 4.24 18.43
CA GLU A 61 -14.47 3.21 17.50
C GLU A 61 -13.50 2.05 17.28
N VAL A 62 -12.24 2.16 17.70
CA VAL A 62 -11.20 1.14 17.44
C VAL A 62 -11.54 -0.21 18.06
N GLU A 63 -12.11 -0.19 19.27
CA GLU A 63 -12.39 -1.41 20.04
C GLU A 63 -13.34 -2.38 19.30
N GLN A 64 -14.30 -1.88 18.55
CA GLN A 64 -15.23 -2.71 17.78
C GLN A 64 -14.55 -3.59 16.70
N TYR A 65 -13.36 -3.20 16.26
CA TYR A 65 -12.59 -3.92 15.23
C TYR A 65 -11.53 -4.87 15.80
N ARG A 66 -11.31 -4.89 17.12
CA ARG A 66 -10.19 -5.59 17.78
C ARG A 66 -10.02 -7.04 17.32
N ASN A 67 -11.11 -7.78 17.20
CA ASN A 67 -11.07 -9.22 16.86
C ASN A 67 -10.78 -9.50 15.38
N ASP A 68 -11.02 -8.51 14.51
CA ASP A 68 -10.82 -8.63 13.06
C ASP A 68 -9.64 -7.78 12.54
N MET A 69 -8.96 -7.10 13.46
CA MET A 69 -7.90 -6.15 13.17
C MET A 69 -6.62 -6.82 12.66
N ILE A 70 -6.11 -6.33 11.55
CA ILE A 70 -4.84 -6.73 10.91
C ILE A 70 -4.04 -5.50 10.50
N ALA A 71 -2.77 -5.68 10.20
CA ALA A 71 -1.88 -4.62 9.72
C ALA A 71 -1.84 -3.40 10.63
N TYR A 72 -1.96 -3.62 11.95
CA TYR A 72 -1.94 -2.55 12.93
C TYR A 72 -0.58 -1.86 12.95
N THR A 73 -0.60 -0.55 12.90
CA THR A 73 0.60 0.29 13.07
C THR A 73 0.30 1.46 14.00
N ASP A 74 1.09 1.57 15.05
CA ASP A 74 1.04 2.71 15.96
C ASP A 74 1.86 3.87 15.42
N ARG A 75 1.33 5.07 15.55
CA ARG A 75 1.95 6.34 15.16
C ARG A 75 1.82 7.32 16.31
N VAL A 76 2.65 8.36 16.31
CA VAL A 76 2.53 9.40 17.32
C VAL A 76 1.16 10.06 17.22
N GLY A 77 0.29 9.78 18.21
CA GLY A 77 -1.04 10.37 18.34
C GLY A 77 -2.16 9.72 17.52
N TYR A 78 -1.91 8.64 16.78
CA TYR A 78 -2.94 7.89 16.04
C TYR A 78 -2.47 6.49 15.65
N CYS A 79 -3.40 5.60 15.33
CA CYS A 79 -3.08 4.30 14.75
C CYS A 79 -3.71 4.14 13.35
N ASN A 80 -3.14 3.21 12.58
CA ASN A 80 -3.74 2.72 11.34
C ASN A 80 -3.87 1.21 11.42
N PHE A 81 -4.94 0.67 10.85
CA PHE A 81 -5.19 -0.77 10.74
C PHE A 81 -6.16 -1.07 9.61
N ALA A 82 -6.23 -2.32 9.22
CA ALA A 82 -7.28 -2.86 8.37
C ALA A 82 -8.01 -4.00 9.10
N THR A 83 -9.04 -4.55 8.48
CA THR A 83 -9.73 -5.75 8.96
C THR A 83 -9.50 -6.91 7.98
N LYS A 84 -9.66 -8.15 8.47
CA LYS A 84 -9.62 -9.34 7.62
C LYS A 84 -10.68 -9.28 6.53
N GLN A 85 -11.89 -8.79 6.88
CA GLN A 85 -12.96 -8.62 5.89
C GLN A 85 -12.57 -7.64 4.79
N GLN A 86 -11.99 -6.47 5.14
CA GLN A 86 -11.50 -5.54 4.11
C GLN A 86 -10.44 -6.17 3.20
N LEU A 87 -9.58 -7.04 3.76
CA LEU A 87 -8.55 -7.73 2.98
C LEU A 87 -9.15 -8.71 1.98
N LEU A 88 -10.19 -9.45 2.38
CA LEU A 88 -10.90 -10.40 1.52
C LEU A 88 -11.72 -9.72 0.42
N ASP A 89 -12.18 -8.49 0.67
CA ASP A 89 -13.02 -7.72 -0.25
C ASP A 89 -12.22 -6.86 -1.25
N ASN A 90 -10.88 -6.84 -1.14
CA ASN A 90 -10.05 -5.95 -1.95
C ASN A 90 -8.84 -6.65 -2.55
N ASP A 91 -8.43 -6.17 -3.74
CA ASP A 91 -7.33 -6.72 -4.52
C ASP A 91 -5.99 -6.07 -4.22
N PHE A 92 -5.99 -4.78 -3.85
CA PHE A 92 -4.79 -4.02 -3.51
C PHE A 92 -4.81 -3.53 -2.08
N TYR A 93 -3.67 -3.57 -1.42
CA TYR A 93 -3.44 -2.92 -0.14
C TYR A 93 -2.16 -2.07 -0.18
N ILE A 94 -2.30 -0.75 -0.01
CA ILE A 94 -1.17 0.18 0.11
C ILE A 94 -0.70 0.18 1.56
N ILE A 95 0.48 -0.36 1.82
CA ILE A 95 0.94 -0.66 3.17
C ILE A 95 2.42 -0.27 3.35
N ASN A 96 2.85 -0.07 4.59
CA ASN A 96 4.25 0.08 4.95
C ASN A 96 4.85 -1.26 5.44
N PRO A 97 6.18 -1.40 5.53
CA PRO A 97 6.80 -2.66 5.95
C PRO A 97 6.33 -3.18 7.31
N THR A 98 6.24 -2.33 8.34
CA THR A 98 5.75 -2.72 9.68
C THR A 98 4.34 -3.31 9.61
N GLY A 99 3.43 -2.63 8.90
CA GLY A 99 2.07 -3.13 8.69
C GLY A 99 2.03 -4.44 7.89
N TYR A 100 2.93 -4.60 6.91
CA TYR A 100 3.03 -5.85 6.15
C TYR A 100 3.51 -7.04 7.00
N TYR A 101 4.48 -6.83 7.89
CA TYR A 101 4.91 -7.90 8.80
C TYR A 101 3.79 -8.34 9.74
N GLU A 102 3.04 -7.38 10.27
CA GLU A 102 1.88 -7.66 11.13
C GLU A 102 0.76 -8.34 10.34
N LEU A 103 0.46 -7.86 9.14
CA LEU A 103 -0.48 -8.48 8.21
C LEU A 103 -0.13 -9.95 7.96
N LYS A 104 1.10 -10.23 7.56
CA LYS A 104 1.58 -11.58 7.27
C LYS A 104 1.49 -12.50 8.48
N LEU A 105 1.72 -11.98 9.69
CA LEU A 105 1.58 -12.74 10.92
C LEU A 105 0.12 -13.10 11.22
N LYS A 106 -0.80 -12.14 11.04
CA LYS A 106 -2.23 -12.27 11.38
C LYS A 106 -3.06 -13.03 10.33
N THR A 107 -2.50 -13.25 9.15
CA THR A 107 -3.20 -13.91 8.04
C THR A 107 -2.64 -15.29 7.71
N LYS A 108 -1.82 -15.88 8.58
CA LYS A 108 -1.23 -17.22 8.37
C LYS A 108 -2.26 -18.33 8.14
N ASP A 109 -3.42 -18.21 8.79
CA ASP A 109 -4.50 -19.18 8.75
C ASP A 109 -5.68 -18.72 7.87
N VAL A 110 -5.44 -17.74 7.01
CA VAL A 110 -6.43 -17.23 6.05
C VAL A 110 -6.02 -17.67 4.65
N ASP A 111 -6.98 -18.21 3.89
CA ASP A 111 -6.75 -18.66 2.50
C ASP A 111 -6.61 -17.46 1.54
N ILE A 112 -5.52 -16.72 1.69
CA ILE A 112 -5.13 -15.60 0.83
C ILE A 112 -3.68 -15.73 0.41
N GLU A 113 -3.37 -15.21 -0.75
CA GLU A 113 -2.01 -15.04 -1.23
C GLU A 113 -1.61 -13.56 -1.16
N LEU A 114 -0.53 -13.25 -0.47
CA LEU A 114 0.02 -11.90 -0.38
C LEU A 114 1.17 -11.75 -1.39
N VAL A 115 1.02 -10.86 -2.36
CA VAL A 115 2.03 -10.53 -3.36
C VAL A 115 2.55 -9.13 -3.12
N THR A 116 3.85 -8.98 -2.91
CA THR A 116 4.47 -7.69 -2.61
C THR A 116 5.00 -6.99 -3.85
N ILE A 117 4.61 -5.73 -4.02
CA ILE A 117 5.09 -4.86 -5.10
C ILE A 117 5.74 -3.63 -4.50
N MET A 118 7.04 -3.45 -4.73
CA MET A 118 7.78 -2.27 -4.27
C MET A 118 7.80 -1.20 -5.37
N VAL A 119 7.20 -0.05 -5.10
CA VAL A 119 7.27 1.13 -5.99
C VAL A 119 8.52 1.94 -5.66
N ASN A 120 9.51 1.84 -6.52
CA ASN A 120 10.81 2.48 -6.38
C ASN A 120 10.90 3.79 -7.16
N VAL A 121 11.58 4.76 -6.57
CA VAL A 121 11.91 6.05 -7.17
C VAL A 121 13.33 6.44 -6.74
N PRO A 122 14.19 6.91 -7.64
CA PRO A 122 15.50 7.42 -7.26
C PRO A 122 15.39 8.56 -6.23
N PHE A 123 16.28 8.60 -5.25
CA PHE A 123 16.26 9.60 -4.17
C PHE A 123 16.26 11.05 -4.72
N SER A 124 17.02 11.31 -5.76
CA SER A 124 17.06 12.62 -6.44
C SER A 124 15.69 13.06 -6.95
N GLU A 125 14.92 12.11 -7.49
CA GLU A 125 13.58 12.38 -8.00
C GLU A 125 12.56 12.54 -6.86
N LEU A 126 12.65 11.73 -5.78
CA LEU A 126 11.83 11.92 -4.57
C LEU A 126 12.01 13.32 -4.00
N ARG A 127 13.28 13.75 -3.86
CA ARG A 127 13.64 15.10 -3.39
C ARG A 127 13.06 16.19 -4.28
N LYS A 128 13.17 16.04 -5.61
CA LYS A 128 12.63 16.99 -6.58
C LYS A 128 11.09 17.10 -6.47
N ARG A 129 10.40 15.96 -6.35
CA ARG A 129 8.94 15.91 -6.16
C ARG A 129 8.51 16.62 -4.87
N ALA A 130 9.20 16.38 -3.75
CA ALA A 130 8.92 17.03 -2.48
C ALA A 130 9.09 18.56 -2.56
N LYS A 131 10.17 19.04 -3.19
CA LYS A 131 10.37 20.47 -3.43
C LYS A 131 9.27 21.08 -4.29
N LYS A 132 8.86 20.39 -5.37
CA LYS A 132 7.79 20.86 -6.24
C LYS A 132 6.42 20.96 -5.55
N ARG A 133 6.13 20.05 -4.59
CA ARG A 133 4.92 20.08 -3.77
C ARG A 133 4.97 21.13 -2.65
N GLY A 134 6.16 21.65 -2.30
CA GLY A 134 6.35 22.60 -1.21
C GLY A 134 6.36 21.95 0.20
N ASP A 135 6.53 20.62 0.28
CA ASP A 135 6.51 19.86 1.53
C ASP A 135 7.85 19.22 1.89
N TYR A 136 8.96 19.80 1.40
CA TYR A 136 10.29 19.21 1.48
C TYR A 136 10.71 18.83 2.90
N ASP A 137 10.52 19.72 3.88
CA ASP A 137 10.99 19.50 5.26
C ASP A 137 10.22 18.35 5.93
N SER A 138 8.90 18.33 5.77
CA SER A 138 8.06 17.24 6.28
C SER A 138 8.32 15.91 5.58
N TRP A 139 8.55 15.95 4.26
CA TRP A 139 8.96 14.79 3.49
C TRP A 139 10.31 14.24 3.98
N GLN A 140 11.31 15.11 4.17
CA GLN A 140 12.64 14.70 4.63
C GLN A 140 12.58 14.05 6.01
N ALA A 141 11.84 14.63 6.94
CA ALA A 141 11.64 14.05 8.26
C ALA A 141 10.99 12.66 8.20
N ASN A 142 9.97 12.48 7.36
CA ASN A 142 9.33 11.19 7.16
C ASN A 142 10.27 10.18 6.48
N TYR A 143 11.01 10.61 5.45
CA TYR A 143 11.98 9.77 4.75
C TYR A 143 13.06 9.22 5.68
N ILE A 144 13.57 10.06 6.60
CA ILE A 144 14.55 9.63 7.62
C ILE A 144 13.92 8.61 8.58
N LYS A 145 12.71 8.88 9.09
CA LYS A 145 12.00 7.98 10.01
C LYS A 145 11.76 6.59 9.42
N GLU A 146 11.41 6.52 8.14
CA GLU A 146 11.12 5.25 7.48
C GLU A 146 12.35 4.56 6.87
N SER A 147 13.53 5.21 6.89
CA SER A 147 14.73 4.74 6.18
C SER A 147 15.22 3.38 6.64
N GLU A 148 15.25 3.14 7.95
CA GLU A 148 15.68 1.87 8.51
C GLU A 148 14.67 0.75 8.21
N GLU A 149 13.38 1.03 8.40
CA GLU A 149 12.27 0.12 8.13
C GLU A 149 12.31 -0.38 6.67
N PHE A 150 12.41 0.56 5.71
CA PHE A 150 12.49 0.21 4.29
C PHE A 150 13.80 -0.48 3.91
N SER A 151 14.94 -0.06 4.47
CA SER A 151 16.22 -0.71 4.22
C SER A 151 16.23 -2.17 4.67
N ASN A 152 15.62 -2.47 5.82
CA ASN A 152 15.49 -3.83 6.32
C ASN A 152 14.54 -4.65 5.46
N PHE A 153 13.42 -4.05 5.03
CA PHE A 153 12.46 -4.72 4.15
C PHE A 153 13.06 -5.03 2.77
N GLU A 154 13.81 -4.12 2.19
CA GLU A 154 14.51 -4.31 0.91
C GLU A 154 15.52 -5.47 0.94
N LYS A 155 16.06 -5.79 2.11
CA LYS A 155 17.00 -6.91 2.34
C LYS A 155 16.32 -8.24 2.71
N SER A 156 15.01 -8.24 2.95
CA SER A 156 14.30 -9.38 3.54
C SER A 156 13.90 -10.50 2.57
N ASN A 157 14.14 -10.35 1.27
CA ASN A 157 13.67 -11.25 0.21
C ASN A 157 12.14 -11.42 0.18
N LEU A 158 11.38 -10.45 0.73
CA LEU A 158 9.93 -10.47 0.75
C LEU A 158 9.29 -9.68 -0.39
N ILE A 159 10.10 -9.14 -1.30
CA ILE A 159 9.60 -8.35 -2.44
C ILE A 159 9.52 -9.24 -3.67
N ASP A 160 8.29 -9.49 -4.14
CA ASP A 160 8.05 -10.32 -5.33
C ASP A 160 8.31 -9.54 -6.62
N TYR A 161 7.95 -8.25 -6.64
CA TYR A 161 8.07 -7.40 -7.82
C TYR A 161 8.51 -5.98 -7.49
N PHE A 162 9.18 -5.36 -8.47
CA PHE A 162 9.55 -3.94 -8.43
C PHE A 162 8.86 -3.18 -9.57
N VAL A 163 8.36 -1.97 -9.25
CA VAL A 163 7.84 -1.01 -10.21
C VAL A 163 8.62 0.29 -10.09
N LEU A 164 9.41 0.62 -11.10
CA LEU A 164 10.15 1.88 -11.14
C LEU A 164 9.26 3.02 -11.61
N ASN A 165 9.02 4.01 -10.74
CA ASN A 165 8.22 5.21 -10.98
C ASN A 165 9.12 6.46 -11.11
N ASP A 166 9.95 6.47 -12.15
CA ASP A 166 10.96 7.50 -12.45
C ASP A 166 10.63 8.38 -13.67
N ARG A 167 9.53 8.08 -14.36
CA ARG A 167 9.08 8.75 -15.58
C ARG A 167 7.63 9.24 -15.44
N SER A 168 6.84 9.15 -16.50
CA SER A 168 5.44 9.56 -16.49
C SER A 168 4.57 8.62 -15.63
N LEU A 169 3.38 9.11 -15.24
CA LEU A 169 2.40 8.31 -14.54
C LEU A 169 1.94 7.13 -15.41
N GLU A 170 1.68 7.38 -16.69
CA GLU A 170 1.21 6.38 -17.65
C GLU A 170 2.19 5.22 -17.79
N GLU A 171 3.49 5.53 -17.90
CA GLU A 171 4.53 4.50 -17.96
C GLU A 171 4.60 3.67 -16.67
N SER A 172 4.46 4.30 -15.52
CA SER A 172 4.50 3.63 -14.22
C SER A 172 3.27 2.76 -14.00
N VAL A 173 2.09 3.22 -14.40
CA VAL A 173 0.84 2.44 -14.42
C VAL A 173 0.95 1.24 -15.35
N ALA A 174 1.46 1.44 -16.57
CA ALA A 174 1.67 0.32 -17.50
C ALA A 174 2.64 -0.74 -16.95
N LYS A 175 3.69 -0.32 -16.22
CA LYS A 175 4.60 -1.27 -15.54
C LYS A 175 3.87 -2.04 -14.43
N MET A 176 3.04 -1.38 -13.61
CA MET A 176 2.25 -2.01 -12.56
C MET A 176 1.29 -3.04 -13.15
N ILE A 177 0.51 -2.68 -14.17
CA ILE A 177 -0.41 -3.57 -14.86
C ILE A 177 0.32 -4.80 -15.44
N ARG A 178 1.49 -4.59 -16.05
CA ARG A 178 2.31 -5.69 -16.59
C ARG A 178 2.75 -6.65 -15.49
N VAL A 179 3.14 -6.15 -14.33
CA VAL A 179 3.52 -6.97 -13.16
C VAL A 179 2.34 -7.82 -12.72
N ILE A 180 1.16 -7.22 -12.57
CA ILE A 180 -0.04 -7.92 -12.13
C ILE A 180 -0.46 -8.99 -13.12
N ASN A 181 -0.53 -8.67 -14.41
CA ASN A 181 -0.89 -9.63 -15.44
C ASN A 181 0.11 -10.80 -15.52
N LYS A 182 1.41 -10.52 -15.34
CA LYS A 182 2.44 -11.56 -15.26
C LYS A 182 2.25 -12.46 -14.05
N ASP A 183 1.91 -11.91 -12.90
CA ASP A 183 1.65 -12.68 -11.67
C ASP A 183 0.39 -13.53 -11.82
N ARG A 184 -0.71 -12.95 -12.30
CA ARG A 184 -1.97 -13.66 -12.55
C ARG A 184 -1.79 -14.82 -13.54
N ALA A 185 -1.05 -14.60 -14.62
CA ALA A 185 -0.74 -15.66 -15.59
C ALA A 185 0.07 -16.82 -14.97
N LYS A 186 1.03 -16.53 -14.09
CA LYS A 186 1.79 -17.57 -13.37
C LYS A 186 0.89 -18.41 -12.44
N ARG A 187 -0.18 -17.82 -11.91
CA ARG A 187 -1.14 -18.47 -11.00
C ARG A 187 -2.29 -19.13 -11.73
N GLY A 188 -2.33 -19.04 -13.05
CA GLY A 188 -3.43 -19.57 -13.85
C GLY A 188 -4.74 -18.81 -13.67
N ILE A 189 -4.67 -17.56 -13.18
CA ILE A 189 -5.83 -16.67 -13.05
C ILE A 189 -6.04 -16.02 -14.42
N THR A 190 -7.06 -16.46 -15.13
CA THR A 190 -7.50 -15.84 -16.39
C THR A 190 -8.63 -14.87 -16.11
N ASP A 191 -8.61 -13.70 -16.77
CA ASP A 191 -9.77 -12.82 -16.79
C ASP A 191 -10.89 -13.55 -17.54
N GLU A 192 -11.87 -14.09 -16.82
CA GLU A 192 -13.13 -14.44 -17.46
C GLU A 192 -13.76 -13.13 -17.93
N LYS A 193 -13.89 -12.99 -19.25
CA LYS A 193 -14.54 -11.86 -19.92
C LYS A 193 -16.03 -11.86 -19.66
#